data_b7c491d3e627e6d65c3969fdf62b9533
#
_entry.id   b7c491d3e627e6d65c3969fdf62b9533
#
_cell.length_a   1.000
_cell.length_b   1.000
_cell.length_c   1.000
_cell.angle_alpha   90.00
_cell.angle_beta   90.00
_cell.angle_gamma   90.00
#
_symmetry.space_group_name_H-M   'P 1'
#
loop_
_entity.id
_entity.type
_entity.pdbx_description
1 polymer ?
#
loop_
_entity_poly.entity_id
_entity_poly.type
_entity_poly.pdbx_seq_one_letter_code
_entity_poly.pdbx_strand_id
1 'polypeptide(L)'
;MIGVYNINIAMLEHRRRVWIALSALVGLAGVQADPKIRTGSADLKVRTTSGLDRMASGVVQAFRPAEANATLTAVPGIKVGHHTLTARPTGCTVVLIEGGATAGVDVRGAAPATRDTDLLNPTKMIEQINGIALSGGSLFGLSTGDGVLRYLEEKNVGIAYGSRRIPIVPGASIFDLRVGDPTIRPTADCGYRAAQAATAAPVVEGSVGAGAGATIGKLAGIERAMKSGVGTAAIRMPDGLIVAALVVANPLGDVIDPATGKVVAGVRAAGGNGFADARVMMRSGAPRASGGGNSTIGVVATNARLTKAQASYLAQLTDDGYARAIWPIHTMVDGDSVFAIATGGKRGDPDLVTLGALAADVMATAIIRAATQATGLPNLPAVRDLRN
;
A
#
# COMPACT_ATOMS: atom_id res chain seq x y z
N MET A 1 -7.74 -32.28 43.52
CA MET A 1 -8.46 -33.10 42.51
C MET A 1 -7.92 -32.67 41.15
N ILE A 2 -7.09 -33.52 40.57
CA ILE A 2 -6.36 -33.30 39.33
C ILE A 2 -7.15 -34.02 38.23
N GLY A 3 -7.73 -33.29 37.29
CA GLY A 3 -8.41 -33.84 36.14
C GLY A 3 -7.46 -33.94 34.95
N VAL A 4 -7.10 -35.17 34.58
CA VAL A 4 -6.28 -35.49 33.41
C VAL A 4 -7.18 -35.56 32.20
N TYR A 5 -6.91 -34.72 31.17
CA TYR A 5 -7.56 -34.84 29.86
C TYR A 5 -6.77 -35.82 28.98
N ASN A 6 -7.37 -36.97 28.69
CA ASN A 6 -6.90 -37.92 27.69
C ASN A 6 -7.20 -37.38 26.29
N ILE A 7 -6.18 -37.01 25.53
CA ILE A 7 -6.29 -36.68 24.09
C ILE A 7 -6.09 -37.99 23.30
N ASN A 8 -7.10 -38.32 22.51
CA ASN A 8 -7.27 -39.56 21.77
C ASN A 8 -6.26 -39.66 20.60
N ILE A 9 -5.39 -40.66 20.63
CA ILE A 9 -4.32 -40.94 19.64
C ILE A 9 -4.87 -41.46 18.28
N ALA A 10 -6.18 -41.56 18.11
CA ALA A 10 -6.80 -42.12 16.91
C ALA A 10 -6.74 -41.22 15.63
N MET A 11 -6.28 -39.95 15.73
CA MET A 11 -6.21 -39.03 14.56
C MET A 11 -4.88 -39.04 13.79
N LEU A 12 -3.85 -39.72 14.31
CA LEU A 12 -2.52 -39.72 13.65
C LEU A 12 -2.33 -40.90 12.66
N GLU A 13 -3.13 -41.93 12.73
CA GLU A 13 -3.03 -43.07 11.79
C GLU A 13 -3.76 -42.86 10.46
N HIS A 14 -4.75 -41.96 10.41
CA HIS A 14 -5.50 -41.69 9.15
C HIS A 14 -4.72 -40.86 8.13
N ARG A 15 -3.75 -40.06 8.56
CA ARG A 15 -2.90 -39.23 7.67
C ARG A 15 -1.76 -40.01 7.00
N ARG A 16 -1.33 -41.16 7.58
CA ARG A 16 -0.28 -42.02 6.98
C ARG A 16 -0.80 -42.89 5.83
N ARG A 17 -2.09 -43.21 5.78
CA ARG A 17 -2.67 -44.06 4.71
C ARG A 17 -3.01 -43.29 3.43
N VAL A 18 -3.16 -41.99 3.47
CA VAL A 18 -3.46 -41.19 2.30
C VAL A 18 -2.21 -40.88 1.46
N TRP A 19 -1.02 -40.87 2.06
CA TRP A 19 0.24 -40.63 1.33
C TRP A 19 0.78 -41.85 0.59
N ILE A 20 0.40 -43.05 1.00
CA ILE A 20 0.82 -44.29 0.31
C ILE A 20 -0.05 -44.60 -0.90
N ALA A 21 -1.27 -44.10 -0.98
CA ALA A 21 -2.16 -44.30 -2.11
C ALA A 21 -1.86 -43.38 -3.31
N LEU A 22 -1.17 -42.24 -3.13
CA LEU A 22 -0.81 -41.34 -4.22
C LEU A 22 0.50 -41.69 -4.93
N SER A 23 1.35 -42.54 -4.33
CA SER A 23 2.62 -42.99 -4.91
C SER A 23 2.48 -44.21 -5.83
N ALA A 24 1.32 -44.85 -5.87
CA ALA A 24 1.09 -46.08 -6.64
C ALA A 24 0.40 -45.85 -7.99
N LEU A 25 0.06 -44.63 -8.37
CA LEU A 25 -0.69 -44.30 -9.59
C LEU A 25 0.16 -43.67 -10.72
N VAL A 26 1.47 -43.57 -10.57
CA VAL A 26 2.40 -43.05 -11.60
C VAL A 26 3.26 -44.13 -12.24
N GLY A 27 3.02 -45.41 -11.94
CA GLY A 27 3.85 -46.54 -12.35
C GLY A 27 3.22 -47.51 -13.34
N LEU A 28 2.38 -47.09 -14.30
CA LEU A 28 1.87 -48.00 -15.36
C LEU A 28 1.62 -47.26 -16.69
N ALA A 29 2.69 -46.89 -17.37
CA ALA A 29 2.71 -46.74 -18.81
C ALA A 29 4.02 -47.35 -19.30
N GLY A 30 3.95 -48.65 -19.57
CA GLY A 30 5.06 -49.40 -20.15
C GLY A 30 5.31 -48.95 -21.56
N VAL A 31 6.51 -48.44 -21.83
CA VAL A 31 7.08 -48.35 -23.19
C VAL A 31 8.17 -49.42 -23.26
N GLN A 32 7.92 -50.48 -24.04
CA GLN A 32 8.92 -51.49 -24.44
C GLN A 32 9.96 -50.80 -25.33
N ALA A 33 11.20 -50.81 -24.91
CA ALA A 33 12.33 -50.39 -25.75
C ALA A 33 12.85 -51.57 -26.56
N ASP A 34 12.87 -51.42 -27.89
CA ASP A 34 13.48 -52.34 -28.84
C ASP A 34 14.99 -52.03 -28.92
N PRO A 35 15.88 -53.03 -28.76
CA PRO A 35 17.32 -52.77 -28.69
C PRO A 35 17.96 -53.00 -30.09
N LYS A 36 17.89 -51.99 -30.97
CA LYS A 36 18.77 -51.89 -32.16
C LYS A 36 18.67 -50.54 -32.84
N ILE A 37 19.47 -49.58 -32.42
CA ILE A 37 19.93 -48.51 -33.30
C ILE A 37 21.37 -48.12 -32.95
N ARG A 38 22.20 -48.15 -33.99
CA ARG A 38 23.64 -47.83 -33.99
C ARG A 38 23.90 -46.36 -33.75
N THR A 39 25.01 -46.09 -33.10
CA THR A 39 25.66 -44.78 -32.95
C THR A 39 25.84 -44.06 -34.27
N GLY A 40 25.24 -42.88 -34.39
CA GLY A 40 25.53 -41.87 -35.39
C GLY A 40 25.35 -40.49 -34.75
N SER A 41 26.45 -39.75 -34.69
CA SER A 41 26.44 -38.34 -34.25
C SER A 41 25.60 -37.50 -35.22
N ALA A 42 24.50 -36.95 -34.76
CA ALA A 42 23.75 -35.94 -35.48
C ALA A 42 23.45 -34.79 -34.51
N ASP A 43 23.97 -33.62 -34.84
CA ASP A 43 23.69 -32.35 -34.17
C ASP A 43 22.19 -32.11 -34.05
N LEU A 44 21.65 -32.20 -32.82
CA LEU A 44 20.28 -31.84 -32.54
C LEU A 44 20.22 -30.31 -32.38
N LYS A 45 19.97 -29.60 -33.49
CA LYS A 45 19.52 -28.20 -33.44
C LYS A 45 18.14 -28.17 -32.80
N VAL A 46 18.07 -27.85 -31.52
CA VAL A 46 16.82 -27.52 -30.83
C VAL A 46 16.29 -26.24 -31.46
N ARG A 47 15.27 -26.37 -32.32
CA ARG A 47 14.42 -25.24 -32.69
C ARG A 47 13.61 -24.85 -31.44
N THR A 48 14.03 -23.83 -30.75
CA THR A 48 13.19 -23.15 -29.74
C THR A 48 11.98 -22.57 -30.45
N THR A 49 10.82 -23.09 -30.13
CA THR A 49 9.54 -22.65 -30.69
C THR A 49 9.25 -21.22 -30.15
N SER A 50 9.19 -20.28 -31.07
CA SER A 50 8.86 -18.85 -30.88
C SER A 50 7.47 -18.56 -30.25
N GLY A 51 6.80 -19.57 -29.72
CA GLY A 51 5.47 -19.47 -29.12
C GLY A 51 5.49 -19.11 -27.62
N LEU A 52 6.48 -19.61 -26.88
CA LEU A 52 6.57 -19.35 -25.43
C LEU A 52 7.04 -17.94 -25.12
N ASP A 53 7.92 -17.38 -25.94
CA ASP A 53 8.38 -16.00 -25.78
C ASP A 53 7.29 -14.96 -26.06
N ARG A 54 6.33 -15.26 -26.92
CA ARG A 54 5.17 -14.38 -27.16
C ARG A 54 4.15 -14.42 -26.03
N MET A 55 3.99 -15.54 -25.33
CA MET A 55 3.09 -15.62 -24.17
C MET A 55 3.71 -14.93 -22.93
N ALA A 56 5.02 -15.11 -22.71
CA ALA A 56 5.72 -14.43 -21.63
C ALA A 56 5.77 -12.89 -21.84
N SER A 57 6.00 -12.42 -23.07
CA SER A 57 5.98 -11.00 -23.39
C SER A 57 4.56 -10.41 -23.32
N GLY A 58 3.50 -11.17 -23.59
CA GLY A 58 2.12 -10.73 -23.47
C GLY A 58 1.69 -10.49 -22.02
N VAL A 59 2.10 -11.35 -21.08
CA VAL A 59 1.79 -11.20 -19.66
C VAL A 59 2.57 -10.02 -19.04
N VAL A 60 3.83 -9.84 -19.42
CA VAL A 60 4.64 -8.68 -18.96
C VAL A 60 4.12 -7.37 -19.58
N GLN A 61 3.53 -7.39 -20.75
CA GLN A 61 2.98 -6.22 -21.42
C GLN A 61 1.64 -5.78 -20.85
N ALA A 62 0.87 -6.69 -20.22
CA ALA A 62 -0.36 -6.34 -19.50
C ALA A 62 -0.12 -5.51 -18.23
N PHE A 63 1.11 -5.53 -17.69
CA PHE A 63 1.53 -4.74 -16.53
C PHE A 63 2.33 -3.47 -16.87
N ARG A 64 2.45 -3.08 -18.14
CA ARG A 64 2.95 -1.74 -18.47
C ARG A 64 1.85 -0.74 -18.13
N PRO A 65 2.11 0.26 -17.26
CA PRO A 65 1.18 1.37 -17.10
C PRO A 65 1.09 2.07 -18.46
N ALA A 66 0.02 1.78 -19.17
CA ALA A 66 -0.32 2.53 -20.35
C ALA A 66 -0.82 3.89 -19.90
N GLU A 67 -0.06 4.93 -20.25
CA GLU A 67 -0.54 6.25 -20.60
C GLU A 67 -1.12 7.18 -19.53
N ALA A 68 -0.71 8.42 -19.65
CA ALA A 68 -1.19 9.74 -19.21
C ALA A 68 -1.63 9.91 -17.75
N ASN A 69 -2.32 9.00 -17.08
CA ASN A 69 -2.66 9.10 -15.66
C ASN A 69 -2.71 7.71 -15.00
N ALA A 70 -1.54 7.24 -14.53
CA ALA A 70 -1.40 5.99 -13.75
C ALA A 70 -1.39 6.28 -12.24
N THR A 71 -2.15 7.28 -11.77
CA THR A 71 -2.19 7.74 -10.38
C THR A 71 -3.59 7.60 -9.78
N LEU A 72 -3.78 7.94 -8.51
CA LEU A 72 -5.08 7.84 -7.82
C LEU A 72 -6.19 8.61 -8.57
N THR A 73 -5.86 9.72 -9.17
CA THR A 73 -6.80 10.55 -9.95
C THR A 73 -7.21 9.94 -11.30
N ALA A 74 -6.70 8.75 -11.63
CA ALA A 74 -7.24 7.94 -12.72
C ALA A 74 -8.70 7.53 -12.49
N VAL A 75 -9.11 7.43 -11.22
CA VAL A 75 -10.51 7.15 -10.84
C VAL A 75 -11.32 8.43 -10.98
N PRO A 76 -12.36 8.46 -11.84
CA PRO A 76 -13.17 9.65 -12.04
C PRO A 76 -13.84 10.15 -10.76
N GLY A 77 -13.87 11.47 -10.58
CA GLY A 77 -14.46 12.13 -9.40
C GLY A 77 -13.48 12.35 -8.25
N ILE A 78 -12.23 11.88 -8.36
CA ILE A 78 -11.18 12.06 -7.37
C ILE A 78 -10.26 13.22 -7.77
N LYS A 79 -9.96 14.09 -6.82
CA LYS A 79 -8.92 15.14 -6.90
C LYS A 79 -7.91 14.93 -5.78
N VAL A 80 -6.65 15.24 -6.03
CA VAL A 80 -5.59 15.17 -5.01
C VAL A 80 -4.84 16.49 -4.97
N GLY A 81 -4.56 16.97 -3.76
CA GLY A 81 -3.75 18.16 -3.53
C GLY A 81 -2.76 17.96 -2.39
N HIS A 82 -1.64 18.67 -2.49
CA HIS A 82 -0.57 18.65 -1.50
C HIS A 82 -0.28 20.06 -0.99
N HIS A 83 0.05 20.17 0.29
CA HIS A 83 0.72 21.35 0.83
C HIS A 83 1.91 20.90 1.67
N THR A 84 3.12 21.32 1.25
CA THR A 84 4.37 21.05 1.93
C THR A 84 4.80 22.29 2.70
N LEU A 85 5.12 22.15 4.00
CA LEU A 85 5.63 23.25 4.80
C LEU A 85 7.08 23.57 4.39
N THR A 86 7.42 24.85 4.33
CA THR A 86 8.77 25.31 3.97
C THR A 86 9.74 25.29 5.14
N ALA A 87 9.23 25.50 6.37
CA ALA A 87 10.05 25.59 7.58
C ALA A 87 10.55 24.23 8.11
N ARG A 88 9.90 23.14 7.72
CA ARG A 88 10.25 21.76 8.08
C ARG A 88 9.78 20.82 6.98
N PRO A 89 10.52 19.72 6.67
CA PRO A 89 10.02 18.69 5.73
C PRO A 89 8.86 17.89 6.35
N THR A 90 7.66 18.45 6.26
CA THR A 90 6.37 17.88 6.66
C THR A 90 5.26 18.54 5.84
N GLY A 91 4.05 18.04 5.91
CA GLY A 91 2.93 18.61 5.18
C GLY A 91 1.68 17.73 5.20
N CYS A 92 0.76 17.99 4.30
CA CYS A 92 -0.48 17.25 4.17
C CYS A 92 -0.86 16.98 2.72
N THR A 93 -1.56 15.88 2.51
CA THR A 93 -2.10 15.42 1.23
C THR A 93 -3.59 15.20 1.40
N VAL A 94 -4.39 15.79 0.55
CA VAL A 94 -5.85 15.71 0.62
C VAL A 94 -6.38 15.00 -0.62
N VAL A 95 -7.24 14.02 -0.41
CA VAL A 95 -8.03 13.39 -1.46
C VAL A 95 -9.45 13.94 -1.35
N LEU A 96 -9.95 14.62 -2.38
CA LEU A 96 -11.30 15.16 -2.43
C LEU A 96 -12.21 14.32 -3.31
N ILE A 97 -13.44 14.11 -2.84
CA ILE A 97 -14.53 13.44 -3.55
C ILE A 97 -15.78 14.32 -3.35
N GLU A 98 -15.83 15.45 -4.04
CA GLU A 98 -16.89 16.44 -3.85
C GLU A 98 -18.30 15.88 -4.12
N GLY A 99 -18.44 14.93 -5.04
CA GLY A 99 -19.68 14.22 -5.33
C GLY A 99 -20.07 13.16 -4.28
N GLY A 100 -19.22 12.91 -3.31
CA GLY A 100 -19.36 11.81 -2.34
C GLY A 100 -18.95 10.45 -2.92
N ALA A 101 -18.47 9.56 -2.07
CA ALA A 101 -18.17 8.16 -2.40
C ALA A 101 -18.39 7.25 -1.19
N THR A 102 -18.78 6.01 -1.44
CA THR A 102 -18.78 4.97 -0.42
C THR A 102 -17.34 4.70 0.02
N ALA A 103 -17.14 4.57 1.34
CA ALA A 103 -15.81 4.34 1.88
C ALA A 103 -15.80 3.27 2.97
N GLY A 104 -14.63 2.67 3.13
CA GLY A 104 -14.26 1.76 4.21
C GLY A 104 -12.86 2.06 4.70
N VAL A 105 -12.47 1.44 5.80
CA VAL A 105 -11.13 1.59 6.39
C VAL A 105 -10.71 0.27 7.03
N ASP A 106 -9.41 -0.02 6.95
CA ASP A 106 -8.74 -1.01 7.80
C ASP A 106 -7.58 -0.34 8.54
N VAL A 107 -7.49 -0.59 9.86
CA VAL A 107 -6.44 -0.05 10.74
C VAL A 107 -5.75 -1.23 11.41
N ARG A 108 -4.58 -1.62 10.89
CA ARG A 108 -3.84 -2.80 11.35
C ARG A 108 -2.67 -2.51 12.24
N GLY A 109 -2.03 -1.37 12.08
CA GLY A 109 -0.94 -0.96 12.96
C GLY A 109 -1.42 -0.79 14.40
N ALA A 110 -0.58 -1.15 15.39
CA ALA A 110 -0.96 -1.11 16.81
C ALA A 110 -0.85 0.29 17.43
N ALA A 111 -0.28 1.28 16.71
CA ALA A 111 -0.10 2.66 17.16
C ALA A 111 -0.67 3.69 16.16
N PRO A 112 -1.95 3.60 15.76
CA PRO A 112 -2.52 4.44 14.73
C PRO A 112 -2.74 5.88 15.22
N ALA A 113 -2.55 6.85 14.30
CA ALA A 113 -3.00 8.23 14.44
C ALA A 113 -4.09 8.45 13.39
N THR A 114 -5.36 8.26 13.77
CA THR A 114 -6.52 8.32 12.88
C THR A 114 -7.60 9.22 13.42
N ARG A 115 -8.48 9.68 12.52
CA ARG A 115 -9.63 10.54 12.82
C ARG A 115 -10.86 10.02 12.08
N ASP A 116 -12.01 9.99 12.78
CA ASP A 116 -13.36 9.69 12.23
C ASP A 116 -13.48 8.33 11.53
N THR A 117 -12.59 7.37 11.84
CA THR A 117 -12.60 6.03 11.21
C THR A 117 -13.82 5.21 11.59
N ASP A 118 -14.38 5.40 12.78
CA ASP A 118 -15.61 4.70 13.21
C ASP A 118 -16.82 5.00 12.31
N LEU A 119 -16.89 6.18 11.70
CA LEU A 119 -17.94 6.52 10.74
C LEU A 119 -17.98 5.59 9.53
N LEU A 120 -16.84 4.98 9.18
CA LEU A 120 -16.70 4.09 8.03
C LEU A 120 -17.13 2.65 8.33
N ASN A 121 -17.37 2.30 9.60
CA ASN A 121 -17.86 0.99 9.97
C ASN A 121 -19.20 0.72 9.27
N PRO A 122 -19.40 -0.49 8.67
CA PRO A 122 -20.61 -0.85 7.95
C PRO A 122 -21.92 -0.70 8.74
N THR A 123 -21.85 -0.74 10.08
CA THR A 123 -23.03 -0.59 10.96
C THR A 123 -23.39 0.87 11.26
N LYS A 124 -22.59 1.85 10.80
CA LYS A 124 -22.84 3.27 11.03
C LYS A 124 -23.64 3.91 9.90
N MET A 125 -24.37 4.96 10.22
CA MET A 125 -25.36 5.62 9.36
C MET A 125 -24.73 6.35 8.15
N ILE A 126 -23.52 6.86 8.27
CA ILE A 126 -22.89 7.66 7.22
C ILE A 126 -22.45 6.77 6.05
N GLU A 127 -23.08 6.96 4.90
CA GLU A 127 -22.86 6.13 3.71
C GLU A 127 -21.74 6.64 2.79
N GLN A 128 -21.45 7.94 2.84
CA GLN A 128 -20.49 8.57 1.91
C GLN A 128 -19.57 9.55 2.64
N ILE A 129 -18.37 9.68 2.11
CA ILE A 129 -17.36 10.69 2.52
C ILE A 129 -17.14 11.69 1.40
N ASN A 130 -16.57 12.86 1.74
CA ASN A 130 -16.29 13.94 0.79
C ASN A 130 -14.79 14.21 0.64
N GLY A 131 -13.97 13.65 1.51
CA GLY A 131 -12.52 13.74 1.43
C GLY A 131 -11.81 12.83 2.42
N ILE A 132 -10.49 12.71 2.25
CA ILE A 132 -9.57 12.07 3.20
C ILE A 132 -8.40 13.01 3.41
N ALA A 133 -8.03 13.26 4.68
CA ALA A 133 -6.89 14.05 5.05
C ALA A 133 -5.74 13.14 5.52
N LEU A 134 -4.62 13.13 4.77
CA LEU A 134 -3.39 12.46 5.15
C LEU A 134 -2.36 13.52 5.55
N SER A 135 -1.62 13.32 6.65
CA SER A 135 -0.68 14.35 7.12
C SER A 135 0.57 13.77 7.77
N GLY A 136 1.61 14.57 7.89
CA GLY A 136 2.67 14.40 8.87
C GLY A 136 2.25 14.93 10.25
N GLY A 137 3.19 14.96 11.21
CA GLY A 137 2.99 15.59 12.51
C GLY A 137 2.37 14.69 13.57
N SER A 138 2.20 13.37 13.33
CA SER A 138 1.58 12.45 14.29
C SER A 138 0.16 12.90 14.67
N LEU A 139 -0.30 12.64 15.88
CA LEU A 139 -1.64 13.02 16.37
C LEU A 139 -1.96 14.52 16.18
N PHE A 140 -0.94 15.39 16.22
CA PHE A 140 -1.14 16.84 16.00
C PHE A 140 -1.57 17.15 14.56
N GLY A 141 -1.09 16.37 13.59
CA GLY A 141 -1.42 16.53 12.17
C GLY A 141 -2.86 16.18 11.81
N LEU A 142 -3.60 15.51 12.70
CA LEU A 142 -5.02 15.17 12.47
C LEU A 142 -5.91 16.43 12.36
N SER A 143 -5.46 17.57 12.91
CA SER A 143 -6.13 18.87 12.75
C SER A 143 -6.21 19.36 11.29
N THR A 144 -5.42 18.78 10.37
CA THR A 144 -5.52 19.09 8.93
C THR A 144 -6.92 18.81 8.38
N GLY A 145 -7.61 17.80 8.92
CA GLY A 145 -9.00 17.49 8.58
C GLY A 145 -9.96 18.66 8.78
N ASP A 146 -9.75 19.51 9.78
CA ASP A 146 -10.59 20.68 10.06
C ASP A 146 -10.48 21.72 8.92
N GLY A 147 -9.30 21.87 8.35
CA GLY A 147 -9.09 22.73 7.18
C GLY A 147 -9.79 22.22 5.93
N VAL A 148 -9.81 20.90 5.73
CA VAL A 148 -10.54 20.28 4.63
C VAL A 148 -12.04 20.42 4.81
N LEU A 149 -12.55 20.23 6.04
CA LEU A 149 -13.97 20.47 6.38
C LEU A 149 -14.37 21.90 6.03
N ARG A 150 -13.59 22.91 6.46
CA ARG A 150 -13.84 24.31 6.15
C ARG A 150 -13.89 24.57 4.64
N TYR A 151 -12.92 24.05 3.87
CA TYR A 151 -12.89 24.19 2.42
C TYR A 151 -14.14 23.62 1.75
N LEU A 152 -14.56 22.40 2.15
CA LEU A 152 -15.71 21.73 1.58
C LEU A 152 -17.04 22.42 1.98
N GLU A 153 -17.13 22.93 3.20
CA GLU A 153 -18.29 23.72 3.67
C GLU A 153 -18.45 24.99 2.81
N GLU A 154 -17.36 25.74 2.56
CA GLU A 154 -17.35 26.92 1.67
C GLU A 154 -17.80 26.57 0.23
N LYS A 155 -17.58 25.33 -0.22
CA LYS A 155 -18.03 24.81 -1.52
C LYS A 155 -19.44 24.23 -1.49
N ASN A 156 -20.11 24.28 -0.34
CA ASN A 156 -21.43 23.68 -0.12
C ASN A 156 -21.45 22.18 -0.46
N VAL A 157 -20.38 21.46 -0.09
CA VAL A 157 -20.22 19.99 -0.25
C VAL A 157 -20.48 19.29 1.08
N GLY A 158 -21.15 18.15 1.05
CA GLY A 158 -21.40 17.34 2.25
C GLY A 158 -22.83 16.79 2.30
N ILE A 159 -23.17 16.19 3.43
CA ILE A 159 -24.50 15.68 3.74
C ILE A 159 -25.44 16.85 4.03
N ALA A 160 -26.62 16.83 3.46
CA ALA A 160 -27.64 17.87 3.70
C ALA A 160 -28.14 17.85 5.16
N TYR A 161 -28.08 19.00 5.81
CA TYR A 161 -28.63 19.22 7.15
C TYR A 161 -29.33 20.59 7.18
N GLY A 162 -30.64 20.59 7.00
CA GLY A 162 -31.42 21.81 6.81
C GLY A 162 -30.91 22.59 5.58
N SER A 163 -30.57 23.87 5.79
CA SER A 163 -29.99 24.74 4.75
C SER A 163 -28.47 24.60 4.59
N ARG A 164 -27.82 23.76 5.37
CA ARG A 164 -26.35 23.59 5.39
C ARG A 164 -25.95 22.21 4.88
N ARG A 165 -24.64 22.06 4.62
CA ARG A 165 -24.04 20.77 4.34
C ARG A 165 -22.92 20.49 5.34
N ILE A 166 -22.82 19.22 5.76
CA ILE A 166 -21.81 18.75 6.68
C ILE A 166 -20.87 17.81 5.89
N PRO A 167 -19.63 18.24 5.58
CA PRO A 167 -18.66 17.38 4.93
C PRO A 167 -18.22 16.25 5.86
N ILE A 168 -17.85 15.11 5.29
CA ILE A 168 -17.29 13.98 6.03
C ILE A 168 -15.85 13.75 5.55
N VAL A 169 -14.90 13.92 6.47
CA VAL A 169 -13.45 13.91 6.15
C VAL A 169 -12.68 13.09 7.19
N PRO A 170 -12.68 11.76 7.08
CA PRO A 170 -11.78 10.94 7.88
C PRO A 170 -10.32 11.18 7.48
N GLY A 171 -9.39 10.71 8.31
CA GLY A 171 -7.97 10.91 8.01
C GLY A 171 -7.03 10.08 8.87
N ALA A 172 -5.75 10.15 8.48
CA ALA A 172 -4.66 9.52 9.21
C ALA A 172 -3.38 10.37 9.11
N SER A 173 -2.46 10.16 10.05
CA SER A 173 -1.21 10.89 10.12
C SER A 173 -0.02 9.96 10.33
N ILE A 174 1.09 10.23 9.64
CA ILE A 174 2.37 9.57 9.89
C ILE A 174 3.13 10.26 11.02
N PHE A 175 3.99 9.51 11.70
CA PHE A 175 4.93 10.08 12.66
C PHE A 175 6.23 10.48 11.95
N ASP A 176 6.39 11.74 11.61
CA ASP A 176 7.58 12.34 11.01
C ASP A 176 8.35 13.29 11.94
N LEU A 177 8.01 13.31 13.23
CA LEU A 177 8.57 14.26 14.21
C LEU A 177 10.08 14.11 14.46
N ARG A 178 10.72 13.06 13.94
CA ARG A 178 12.18 12.85 14.00
C ARG A 178 12.95 13.56 12.90
N VAL A 179 12.24 14.15 11.92
CA VAL A 179 12.85 14.81 10.77
C VAL A 179 12.66 16.32 10.93
N GLY A 180 13.72 17.05 11.25
CA GLY A 180 13.67 18.50 11.53
C GLY A 180 13.05 18.84 12.88
N ASP A 181 12.59 20.08 13.05
CA ASP A 181 12.03 20.60 14.31
C ASP A 181 10.62 20.01 14.59
N PRO A 182 10.43 19.19 15.65
CA PRO A 182 9.14 18.57 15.95
C PRO A 182 8.05 19.55 16.40
N THR A 183 8.37 20.80 16.69
CA THR A 183 7.40 21.83 17.08
C THR A 183 6.65 22.40 15.88
N ILE A 184 7.22 22.29 14.67
CA ILE A 184 6.62 22.71 13.39
C ILE A 184 5.81 21.53 12.83
N ARG A 185 4.49 21.68 12.77
CA ARG A 185 3.55 20.59 12.41
C ARG A 185 2.45 21.09 11.48
N PRO A 186 1.91 20.20 10.60
CA PRO A 186 0.72 20.54 9.82
C PRO A 186 -0.47 20.89 10.72
N THR A 187 -1.21 21.92 10.35
CA THR A 187 -2.40 22.43 11.05
C THR A 187 -3.61 22.41 10.12
N ALA A 188 -4.76 22.92 10.57
CA ALA A 188 -5.95 23.11 9.73
C ALA A 188 -5.64 23.94 8.46
N ASP A 189 -4.76 24.94 8.54
CA ASP A 189 -4.36 25.74 7.36
C ASP A 189 -3.64 24.87 6.30
N CYS A 190 -2.83 23.90 6.71
CA CYS A 190 -2.22 22.93 5.79
C CYS A 190 -3.30 22.17 5.00
N GLY A 191 -4.32 21.62 5.68
CA GLY A 191 -5.41 20.90 5.06
C GLY A 191 -6.22 21.76 4.09
N TYR A 192 -6.52 22.99 4.49
CA TYR A 192 -7.23 23.96 3.65
C TYR A 192 -6.47 24.27 2.35
N ARG A 193 -5.15 24.57 2.45
CA ARG A 193 -4.31 24.86 1.29
C ARG A 193 -4.14 23.64 0.37
N ALA A 194 -3.99 22.44 0.95
CA ALA A 194 -3.95 21.22 0.15
C ALA A 194 -5.28 20.96 -0.57
N ALA A 195 -6.42 21.22 0.08
CA ALA A 195 -7.73 21.11 -0.56
C ALA A 195 -7.90 22.14 -1.70
N GLN A 196 -7.44 23.38 -1.52
CA GLN A 196 -7.43 24.40 -2.57
C GLN A 196 -6.56 23.99 -3.78
N ALA A 197 -5.45 23.31 -3.55
CA ALA A 197 -4.52 22.84 -4.58
C ALA A 197 -4.98 21.53 -5.27
N ALA A 198 -6.08 20.92 -4.82
CA ALA A 198 -6.51 19.62 -5.31
C ALA A 198 -7.03 19.69 -6.76
N THR A 199 -6.48 18.83 -7.60
CA THR A 199 -6.84 18.72 -9.02
C THR A 199 -7.03 17.27 -9.45
N ALA A 200 -7.64 17.03 -10.60
CA ALA A 200 -7.75 15.74 -11.24
C ALA A 200 -6.53 15.38 -12.13
N ALA A 201 -5.51 16.25 -12.18
CA ALA A 201 -4.26 15.97 -12.88
C ALA A 201 -3.51 14.80 -12.22
N PRO A 202 -2.54 14.17 -12.91
CA PRO A 202 -1.68 13.16 -12.31
C PRO A 202 -1.06 13.63 -11.00
N VAL A 203 -1.09 12.78 -9.98
CA VAL A 203 -0.61 13.10 -8.63
C VAL A 203 0.90 13.27 -8.62
N VAL A 204 1.39 14.33 -8.01
CA VAL A 204 2.82 14.54 -7.76
C VAL A 204 3.30 13.57 -6.67
N GLU A 205 4.41 12.88 -6.92
CA GLU A 205 4.97 11.86 -6.03
C GLU A 205 6.26 12.33 -5.33
N GLY A 206 6.73 11.53 -4.40
CA GLY A 206 7.99 11.73 -3.70
C GLY A 206 7.87 12.59 -2.44
N SER A 207 8.84 13.47 -2.21
CA SER A 207 8.98 14.25 -0.96
C SER A 207 8.04 15.46 -0.92
N VAL A 208 6.72 15.23 -1.10
CA VAL A 208 5.68 16.27 -1.13
C VAL A 208 4.56 15.99 -0.13
N GLY A 209 3.84 17.02 0.29
CA GLY A 209 2.69 16.91 1.15
C GLY A 209 2.98 16.10 2.42
N ALA A 210 2.11 15.15 2.75
CA ALA A 210 2.27 14.25 3.88
C ALA A 210 3.54 13.38 3.80
N GLY A 211 4.08 13.15 2.59
CA GLY A 211 5.30 12.37 2.37
C GLY A 211 6.60 13.16 2.57
N ALA A 212 6.53 14.48 2.78
CA ALA A 212 7.72 15.33 2.88
C ALA A 212 8.66 14.93 4.04
N GLY A 213 8.11 14.46 5.17
CA GLY A 213 8.87 13.96 6.32
C GLY A 213 8.98 12.43 6.44
N ALA A 214 8.43 11.68 5.49
CA ALA A 214 8.37 10.21 5.55
C ALA A 214 9.75 9.55 5.42
N THR A 215 9.96 8.42 6.14
CA THR A 215 11.20 7.65 6.19
C THR A 215 10.95 6.14 6.18
N ILE A 216 11.94 5.36 5.72
CA ILE A 216 11.90 3.89 5.61
C ILE A 216 13.09 3.30 6.32
N GLY A 217 12.95 2.06 6.87
CA GLY A 217 14.08 1.29 7.38
C GLY A 217 14.65 1.84 8.68
N LYS A 218 13.81 2.01 9.71
CA LYS A 218 14.19 2.62 10.99
C LYS A 218 14.62 1.60 12.06
N LEU A 219 14.80 0.33 11.71
CA LEU A 219 15.13 -0.74 12.67
C LEU A 219 16.44 -0.46 13.43
N ALA A 220 17.40 0.19 12.78
CA ALA A 220 18.69 0.59 13.37
C ALA A 220 18.76 2.10 13.71
N GLY A 221 17.63 2.76 13.88
CA GLY A 221 17.55 4.20 14.17
C GLY A 221 17.35 5.06 12.93
N ILE A 222 17.01 6.34 13.18
CA ILE A 222 16.74 7.31 12.11
C ILE A 222 18.01 7.63 11.31
N GLU A 223 19.19 7.54 11.95
CA GLU A 223 20.50 7.82 11.35
C GLU A 223 20.83 6.86 10.21
N ARG A 224 20.24 5.66 10.21
CA ARG A 224 20.40 4.65 9.18
C ARG A 224 19.18 4.48 8.28
N ALA A 225 18.13 5.25 8.54
CA ALA A 225 16.94 5.26 7.71
C ALA A 225 17.18 5.93 6.35
N MET A 226 16.20 5.77 5.46
CA MET A 226 16.17 6.42 4.16
C MET A 226 14.95 7.32 4.03
N LYS A 227 15.06 8.35 3.18
CA LYS A 227 13.96 9.22 2.81
C LYS A 227 12.93 8.45 1.98
N SER A 228 11.68 8.71 2.27
CA SER A 228 10.50 8.19 1.55
C SER A 228 9.59 9.34 1.12
N GLY A 229 8.37 9.03 0.69
CA GLY A 229 7.45 10.04 0.20
C GLY A 229 6.03 9.55 -0.02
N VAL A 230 5.35 10.26 -0.92
CA VAL A 230 4.09 9.85 -1.54
C VAL A 230 4.39 9.00 -2.76
N GLY A 231 3.67 7.90 -2.94
CA GLY A 231 3.67 7.11 -4.16
C GLY A 231 2.25 6.78 -4.59
N THR A 232 2.05 6.55 -5.88
CA THR A 232 0.74 6.25 -6.44
C THR A 232 0.85 5.32 -7.64
N ALA A 233 -0.19 4.53 -7.89
CA ALA A 233 -0.29 3.65 -9.06
C ALA A 233 -1.76 3.43 -9.43
N ALA A 234 -2.01 3.05 -10.68
CA ALA A 234 -3.34 2.68 -11.14
C ALA A 234 -3.29 1.56 -12.19
N ILE A 235 -4.30 0.71 -12.19
CA ILE A 235 -4.57 -0.29 -13.22
C ILE A 235 -5.94 0.01 -13.84
N ARG A 236 -6.01 -0.05 -15.17
CA ARG A 236 -7.25 0.02 -15.96
C ARG A 236 -7.47 -1.30 -16.65
N MET A 237 -8.60 -1.91 -16.38
CA MET A 237 -9.00 -3.16 -17.04
C MET A 237 -9.73 -2.88 -18.37
N PRO A 238 -9.69 -3.82 -19.33
CA PRO A 238 -10.36 -3.66 -20.62
C PRO A 238 -11.89 -3.44 -20.51
N ASP A 239 -12.51 -3.95 -19.44
CA ASP A 239 -13.95 -3.79 -19.14
C ASP A 239 -14.29 -2.42 -18.51
N GLY A 240 -13.30 -1.54 -18.38
CA GLY A 240 -13.44 -0.21 -17.81
C GLY A 240 -13.32 -0.13 -16.28
N LEU A 241 -13.04 -1.24 -15.58
CA LEU A 241 -12.70 -1.19 -14.15
C LEU A 241 -11.38 -0.44 -13.96
N ILE A 242 -11.36 0.48 -12.99
CA ILE A 242 -10.17 1.22 -12.57
C ILE A 242 -9.94 0.95 -11.10
N VAL A 243 -8.71 0.57 -10.77
CA VAL A 243 -8.24 0.43 -9.39
C VAL A 243 -6.96 1.24 -9.25
N ALA A 244 -6.90 2.12 -8.25
CA ALA A 244 -5.76 3.00 -8.07
C ALA A 244 -5.43 3.15 -6.57
N ALA A 245 -4.17 3.39 -6.26
CA ALA A 245 -3.72 3.62 -4.89
C ALA A 245 -2.85 4.86 -4.78
N LEU A 246 -2.87 5.47 -3.59
CA LEU A 246 -1.94 6.48 -3.11
C LEU A 246 -1.48 6.09 -1.72
N VAL A 247 -0.19 6.19 -1.45
CA VAL A 247 0.36 5.85 -0.13
C VAL A 247 1.38 6.89 0.32
N VAL A 248 1.40 7.13 1.61
CA VAL A 248 2.50 7.80 2.32
C VAL A 248 3.25 6.73 3.09
N ALA A 249 4.42 6.32 2.59
CA ALA A 249 5.17 5.20 3.15
C ALA A 249 6.15 5.69 4.22
N ASN A 250 5.86 5.38 5.50
CA ASN A 250 6.73 5.72 6.63
C ASN A 250 6.90 4.53 7.60
N PRO A 251 7.15 3.29 7.10
CA PRO A 251 7.21 2.09 7.93
C PRO A 251 8.48 2.01 8.78
N LEU A 252 8.43 1.19 9.83
CA LEU A 252 9.63 0.69 10.52
C LEU A 252 10.50 -0.13 9.57
N GLY A 253 9.88 -0.98 8.78
CA GLY A 253 10.51 -1.97 7.91
C GLY A 253 11.15 -1.41 6.64
N ASP A 254 11.76 -2.32 5.91
CA ASP A 254 12.32 -2.09 4.58
C ASP A 254 11.25 -2.24 3.50
N VAL A 255 11.37 -1.48 2.41
CA VAL A 255 10.59 -1.68 1.19
C VAL A 255 11.25 -2.75 0.34
N ILE A 256 10.48 -3.78 0.00
CA ILE A 256 10.89 -4.96 -0.75
C ILE A 256 10.17 -4.96 -2.10
N ASP A 257 10.89 -5.24 -3.17
CA ASP A 257 10.27 -5.52 -4.46
C ASP A 257 9.66 -6.94 -4.43
N PRO A 258 8.33 -7.08 -4.53
CA PRO A 258 7.67 -8.38 -4.45
C PRO A 258 8.01 -9.31 -5.62
N ALA A 259 8.44 -8.77 -6.79
CA ALA A 259 8.80 -9.57 -7.95
C ALA A 259 10.18 -10.23 -7.79
N THR A 260 11.11 -9.57 -7.12
CA THR A 260 12.50 -10.03 -6.98
C THR A 260 12.92 -10.42 -5.57
N GLY A 261 12.13 -10.04 -4.57
CA GLY A 261 12.45 -10.20 -3.15
C GLY A 261 13.61 -9.33 -2.66
N LYS A 262 14.09 -8.38 -3.47
CA LYS A 262 15.22 -7.49 -3.12
C LYS A 262 14.75 -6.27 -2.36
N VAL A 263 15.61 -5.79 -1.45
CA VAL A 263 15.40 -4.50 -0.77
C VAL A 263 15.52 -3.36 -1.79
N VAL A 264 14.49 -2.55 -1.91
CA VAL A 264 14.45 -1.33 -2.74
C VAL A 264 14.95 -0.13 -1.94
N ALA A 265 14.49 -0.02 -0.69
CA ALA A 265 14.88 1.00 0.25
C ALA A 265 14.73 0.44 1.67
N GLY A 266 15.64 0.77 2.58
CA GLY A 266 15.58 0.18 3.92
C GLY A 266 16.72 0.65 4.82
N VAL A 267 16.99 -0.14 5.85
CA VAL A 267 18.11 0.12 6.78
C VAL A 267 19.42 0.13 6.01
N ARG A 268 20.09 1.28 5.96
CA ARG A 268 21.41 1.38 5.33
C ARG A 268 22.46 0.54 6.07
N ALA A 269 23.36 -0.12 5.33
CA ALA A 269 24.51 -0.82 5.91
C ALA A 269 25.42 0.15 6.71
N ALA A 270 26.10 -0.37 7.74
CA ALA A 270 26.95 0.47 8.60
C ALA A 270 28.08 1.17 7.83
N GLY A 271 28.57 0.55 6.76
CA GLY A 271 29.60 1.13 5.87
C GLY A 271 29.06 2.13 4.83
N GLY A 272 27.79 2.47 4.86
CA GLY A 272 27.15 3.44 3.93
C GLY A 272 26.73 2.87 2.58
N ASN A 273 27.31 1.78 2.12
CA ASN A 273 26.99 1.14 0.84
C ASN A 273 26.00 -0.02 1.02
N GLY A 274 24.85 0.04 0.32
CA GLY A 274 23.82 -1.01 0.33
C GLY A 274 22.94 -1.02 1.58
N PHE A 275 22.22 -2.14 1.76
CA PHE A 275 21.23 -2.34 2.82
C PHE A 275 21.66 -3.42 3.80
N ALA A 276 21.29 -3.24 5.08
CA ALA A 276 21.49 -4.25 6.11
C ALA A 276 20.45 -5.37 6.06
N ASP A 277 19.35 -5.16 5.35
CA ASP A 277 18.19 -6.05 5.25
C ASP A 277 17.53 -6.36 6.61
N ALA A 278 16.39 -5.76 6.86
CA ALA A 278 15.65 -5.90 8.12
C ALA A 278 15.35 -7.38 8.46
N ARG A 279 15.17 -8.24 7.43
CA ARG A 279 14.93 -9.69 7.59
C ARG A 279 16.15 -10.38 8.20
N VAL A 280 17.35 -10.02 7.74
CA VAL A 280 18.62 -10.55 8.27
C VAL A 280 18.84 -10.03 9.68
N MET A 281 18.68 -8.72 9.90
CA MET A 281 18.85 -8.10 11.22
C MET A 281 17.97 -8.74 12.28
N MET A 282 16.68 -8.93 12.00
CA MET A 282 15.76 -9.51 12.98
C MET A 282 16.04 -10.97 13.26
N ARG A 283 16.42 -11.76 12.25
CA ARG A 283 16.73 -13.20 12.43
C ARG A 283 18.06 -13.43 13.13
N SER A 284 19.01 -12.52 13.01
CA SER A 284 20.30 -12.60 13.73
C SER A 284 20.23 -12.11 15.19
N GLY A 285 19.08 -11.61 15.64
CA GLY A 285 18.93 -11.02 16.97
C GLY A 285 19.67 -9.68 17.13
N ALA A 286 20.01 -8.99 16.04
CA ALA A 286 20.67 -7.70 16.10
C ALA A 286 19.86 -6.70 16.93
N PRO A 287 20.53 -5.85 17.75
CA PRO A 287 19.85 -4.83 18.54
C PRO A 287 18.99 -3.93 17.66
N ARG A 288 17.77 -3.65 18.10
CA ARG A 288 16.86 -2.70 17.48
C ARG A 288 16.93 -1.37 18.20
N ALA A 289 16.86 -0.28 17.45
CA ALA A 289 16.70 1.02 18.06
C ALA A 289 15.38 1.08 18.83
N SER A 290 15.42 1.62 20.05
CA SER A 290 14.21 1.87 20.84
C SER A 290 13.42 3.04 20.28
N GLY A 291 12.09 2.94 20.28
CA GLY A 291 11.19 4.03 19.98
C GLY A 291 10.18 3.70 18.87
N GLY A 292 8.93 4.06 19.16
CA GLY A 292 7.80 4.02 18.24
C GLY A 292 7.79 5.19 17.25
N GLY A 293 6.76 5.28 16.48
CA GLY A 293 6.52 6.42 15.58
C GLY A 293 6.81 6.10 14.13
N ASN A 294 6.06 5.15 13.62
CA ASN A 294 6.05 4.77 12.22
C ASN A 294 4.59 4.65 11.80
N SER A 295 4.30 4.77 10.53
CA SER A 295 2.96 4.52 9.99
C SER A 295 3.05 4.53 8.48
N THR A 296 2.42 3.57 7.83
CA THR A 296 2.14 3.64 6.40
C THR A 296 0.65 3.88 6.24
N ILE A 297 0.28 5.00 5.63
CA ILE A 297 -1.13 5.39 5.48
C ILE A 297 -1.46 5.49 3.99
N GLY A 298 -2.55 4.86 3.57
CA GLY A 298 -2.89 4.76 2.16
C GLY A 298 -4.36 4.92 1.85
N VAL A 299 -4.62 5.17 0.58
CA VAL A 299 -5.94 5.22 -0.02
C VAL A 299 -5.94 4.30 -1.23
N VAL A 300 -6.88 3.38 -1.31
CA VAL A 300 -7.23 2.66 -2.53
C VAL A 300 -8.56 3.20 -3.06
N ALA A 301 -8.67 3.37 -4.36
CA ALA A 301 -9.88 3.86 -4.99
C ALA A 301 -10.27 3.02 -6.19
N THR A 302 -11.58 2.92 -6.43
CA THR A 302 -12.14 2.25 -7.61
C THR A 302 -13.37 3.00 -8.13
N ASN A 303 -13.64 2.86 -9.42
CA ASN A 303 -14.89 3.30 -10.02
C ASN A 303 -16.03 2.25 -9.88
N ALA A 304 -15.78 1.07 -9.32
CA ALA A 304 -16.82 0.09 -9.02
C ALA A 304 -17.85 0.62 -8.01
N ARG A 305 -19.06 0.10 -8.03
CA ARG A 305 -20.09 0.37 -7.00
C ARG A 305 -19.91 -0.64 -5.88
N LEU A 306 -19.63 -0.17 -4.66
CA LEU A 306 -19.49 -1.00 -3.46
C LEU A 306 -20.48 -0.57 -2.38
N THR A 307 -20.91 -1.53 -1.55
CA THR A 307 -21.49 -1.26 -0.23
C THR A 307 -20.38 -0.88 0.76
N LYS A 308 -20.73 -0.31 1.91
CA LYS A 308 -19.74 -0.04 2.98
C LYS A 308 -19.01 -1.30 3.45
N ALA A 309 -19.71 -2.43 3.56
CA ALA A 309 -19.11 -3.70 3.93
C ALA A 309 -18.09 -4.16 2.89
N GLN A 310 -18.40 -4.03 1.60
CA GLN A 310 -17.48 -4.35 0.51
C GLN A 310 -16.28 -3.38 0.46
N ALA A 311 -16.51 -2.08 0.72
CA ALA A 311 -15.44 -1.10 0.80
C ALA A 311 -14.49 -1.37 1.98
N SER A 312 -15.02 -1.74 3.16
CA SER A 312 -14.22 -2.15 4.32
C SER A 312 -13.42 -3.41 4.01
N TYR A 313 -14.03 -4.39 3.34
CA TYR A 313 -13.33 -5.60 2.91
C TYR A 313 -12.25 -5.29 1.85
N LEU A 314 -12.50 -4.36 0.93
CA LEU A 314 -11.48 -3.90 -0.03
C LEU A 314 -10.28 -3.26 0.68
N ALA A 315 -10.50 -2.47 1.74
CA ALA A 315 -9.41 -1.92 2.55
C ALA A 315 -8.56 -3.04 3.16
N GLN A 316 -9.19 -4.09 3.72
CA GLN A 316 -8.49 -5.26 4.27
C GLN A 316 -7.67 -6.01 3.22
N LEU A 317 -8.20 -6.24 2.02
CA LEU A 317 -7.46 -6.89 0.93
C LEU A 317 -6.30 -6.03 0.42
N THR A 318 -6.44 -4.70 0.49
CA THR A 318 -5.38 -3.76 0.08
C THR A 318 -4.17 -3.81 1.00
N ASP A 319 -4.36 -4.14 2.30
CA ASP A 319 -3.26 -4.34 3.25
C ASP A 319 -2.32 -5.50 2.88
N ASP A 320 -2.78 -6.47 2.08
CA ASP A 320 -1.89 -7.48 1.51
C ASP A 320 -0.80 -6.85 0.62
N GLY A 321 -1.10 -5.70 0.00
CA GLY A 321 -0.10 -4.91 -0.73
C GLY A 321 0.99 -4.36 0.18
N TYR A 322 0.64 -3.95 1.41
CA TYR A 322 1.64 -3.57 2.42
C TYR A 322 2.52 -4.75 2.78
N ALA A 323 1.93 -5.92 3.07
CA ALA A 323 2.66 -7.11 3.44
C ALA A 323 3.54 -7.67 2.30
N ARG A 324 3.17 -7.43 1.04
CA ARG A 324 3.99 -7.80 -0.12
C ARG A 324 5.21 -6.90 -0.31
N ALA A 325 5.10 -5.61 0.02
CA ALA A 325 6.11 -4.60 -0.31
C ALA A 325 6.89 -4.07 0.91
N ILE A 326 6.52 -4.39 2.14
CA ILE A 326 7.17 -3.91 3.37
C ILE A 326 7.45 -5.06 4.33
N TRP A 327 8.66 -5.09 4.88
CA TRP A 327 9.04 -6.07 5.90
C TRP A 327 9.93 -5.49 6.99
N PRO A 328 9.56 -5.61 8.30
CA PRO A 328 8.26 -6.00 8.82
C PRO A 328 7.23 -4.88 8.64
N ILE A 329 5.96 -5.24 8.69
CA ILE A 329 4.82 -4.32 8.62
C ILE A 329 3.82 -4.65 9.73
N HIS A 330 2.92 -3.74 10.05
CA HIS A 330 1.88 -3.87 11.08
C HIS A 330 2.44 -4.23 12.46
N THR A 331 3.61 -3.68 12.79
CA THR A 331 4.25 -3.95 14.09
C THR A 331 3.58 -3.15 15.22
N MET A 332 3.96 -3.48 16.46
CA MET A 332 3.46 -2.77 17.67
C MET A 332 3.80 -1.27 17.68
N VAL A 333 4.67 -0.82 16.81
CA VAL A 333 5.14 0.57 16.73
C VAL A 333 4.77 1.26 15.41
N ASP A 334 4.01 0.57 14.55
CA ASP A 334 3.44 1.11 13.31
C ASP A 334 1.97 1.50 13.52
N GLY A 335 1.50 2.52 12.81
CA GLY A 335 0.12 2.99 12.84
C GLY A 335 -0.56 2.86 11.47
N ASP A 336 -0.33 1.73 10.81
CA ASP A 336 -0.73 1.49 9.42
C ASP A 336 -2.24 1.50 9.24
N SER A 337 -2.69 2.20 8.19
CA SER A 337 -4.10 2.36 7.88
C SER A 337 -4.33 2.46 6.37
N VAL A 338 -5.40 1.83 5.88
CA VAL A 338 -5.86 1.91 4.49
C VAL A 338 -7.31 2.37 4.45
N PHE A 339 -7.57 3.43 3.68
CA PHE A 339 -8.92 3.86 3.33
C PHE A 339 -9.26 3.34 1.93
N ALA A 340 -10.45 2.77 1.77
CA ALA A 340 -10.98 2.38 0.46
C ALA A 340 -12.10 3.32 0.03
N ILE A 341 -12.09 3.74 -1.24
CA ILE A 341 -13.07 4.63 -1.86
C ILE A 341 -13.68 3.95 -3.08
N ALA A 342 -15.00 3.98 -3.19
CA ALA A 342 -15.74 3.49 -4.36
C ALA A 342 -16.64 4.61 -4.91
N THR A 343 -16.29 5.16 -6.09
CA THR A 343 -17.05 6.28 -6.70
C THR A 343 -18.29 5.81 -7.43
N GLY A 344 -18.46 4.51 -7.71
CA GLY A 344 -19.68 3.91 -8.25
C GLY A 344 -19.98 4.22 -9.72
N GLY A 345 -19.00 4.78 -10.46
CA GLY A 345 -19.20 5.18 -11.86
C GLY A 345 -19.30 4.01 -12.85
N LYS A 346 -18.73 2.84 -12.51
CA LYS A 346 -18.85 1.61 -13.33
C LYS A 346 -20.14 0.86 -12.98
N ARG A 347 -20.95 0.55 -13.99
CA ARG A 347 -22.17 -0.25 -13.84
C ARG A 347 -21.84 -1.74 -13.68
N GLY A 348 -22.75 -2.49 -13.08
CA GLY A 348 -22.68 -3.92 -12.81
C GLY A 348 -22.18 -4.25 -11.42
N ASP A 349 -22.31 -5.52 -11.04
CA ASP A 349 -21.84 -6.03 -9.75
C ASP A 349 -20.31 -6.14 -9.74
N PRO A 350 -19.65 -5.77 -8.65
CA PRO A 350 -18.21 -5.85 -8.56
C PRO A 350 -17.75 -7.29 -8.39
N ASP A 351 -16.76 -7.71 -9.19
CA ASP A 351 -15.96 -8.91 -8.91
C ASP A 351 -14.95 -8.56 -7.80
N LEU A 352 -15.28 -8.90 -6.56
CA LEU A 352 -14.44 -8.60 -5.40
C LEU A 352 -13.13 -9.40 -5.37
N VAL A 353 -13.07 -10.56 -6.04
CA VAL A 353 -11.83 -11.36 -6.12
C VAL A 353 -10.81 -10.61 -6.97
N THR A 354 -11.18 -10.25 -8.19
CA THR A 354 -10.33 -9.46 -9.09
C THR A 354 -10.00 -8.09 -8.49
N LEU A 355 -11.01 -7.39 -7.96
CA LEU A 355 -10.83 -6.06 -7.38
C LEU A 355 -9.83 -6.07 -6.22
N GLY A 356 -9.94 -7.05 -5.30
CA GLY A 356 -9.03 -7.17 -4.16
C GLY A 356 -7.60 -7.50 -4.57
N ALA A 357 -7.43 -8.43 -5.52
CA ALA A 357 -6.10 -8.77 -6.04
C ALA A 357 -5.41 -7.54 -6.67
N LEU A 358 -6.14 -6.79 -7.52
CA LEU A 358 -5.61 -5.57 -8.16
C LEU A 358 -5.35 -4.46 -7.13
N ALA A 359 -6.16 -4.34 -6.07
CA ALA A 359 -5.96 -3.39 -5.00
C ALA A 359 -4.64 -3.62 -4.25
N ALA A 360 -4.32 -4.87 -3.93
CA ALA A 360 -3.03 -5.23 -3.34
C ALA A 360 -1.85 -4.94 -4.29
N ASP A 361 -2.00 -5.21 -5.58
CA ASP A 361 -0.94 -4.98 -6.58
C ASP A 361 -0.65 -3.49 -6.81
N VAL A 362 -1.69 -2.64 -6.95
CA VAL A 362 -1.48 -1.19 -7.10
C VAL A 362 -0.92 -0.58 -5.81
N MET A 363 -1.29 -1.08 -4.64
CA MET A 363 -0.75 -0.61 -3.37
C MET A 363 0.72 -0.97 -3.21
N ALA A 364 1.12 -2.21 -3.51
CA ALA A 364 2.53 -2.63 -3.50
C ALA A 364 3.37 -1.77 -4.47
N THR A 365 2.84 -1.52 -5.67
CA THR A 365 3.49 -0.64 -6.66
C THR A 365 3.62 0.79 -6.15
N ALA A 366 2.58 1.35 -5.54
CA ALA A 366 2.60 2.69 -4.97
C ALA A 366 3.66 2.83 -3.85
N ILE A 367 3.83 1.80 -3.01
CA ILE A 367 4.85 1.77 -1.95
C ILE A 367 6.27 1.83 -2.55
N ILE A 368 6.54 1.04 -3.59
CA ILE A 368 7.83 1.09 -4.29
C ILE A 368 8.07 2.48 -4.88
N ARG A 369 7.03 3.10 -5.47
CA ARG A 369 7.11 4.45 -6.01
C ARG A 369 7.34 5.50 -4.92
N ALA A 370 6.71 5.38 -3.75
CA ALA A 370 6.96 6.27 -2.61
C ALA A 370 8.44 6.27 -2.20
N ALA A 371 9.10 5.11 -2.24
CA ALA A 371 10.53 4.99 -1.96
C ALA A 371 11.40 5.55 -3.10
N THR A 372 11.09 5.21 -4.36
CA THR A 372 11.94 5.50 -5.51
C THR A 372 11.75 6.91 -6.08
N GLN A 373 10.61 7.57 -5.84
CA GLN A 373 10.32 8.93 -6.27
C GLN A 373 10.74 9.99 -5.23
N ALA A 374 11.10 9.60 -4.02
CA ALA A 374 11.57 10.51 -2.99
C ALA A 374 12.87 11.23 -3.38
N THR A 375 13.03 12.44 -2.86
CA THR A 375 14.27 13.22 -2.90
C THR A 375 14.87 13.25 -1.50
N GLY A 376 16.17 12.99 -1.37
CA GLY A 376 16.87 12.96 -0.09
C GLY A 376 16.93 14.32 0.60
N LEU A 377 17.28 14.28 1.88
CA LEU A 377 17.59 15.43 2.72
C LEU A 377 19.03 15.31 3.23
N PRO A 378 19.67 16.36 3.73
CA PRO A 378 20.95 16.24 4.41
C PRO A 378 20.90 15.14 5.48
N ASN A 379 21.85 14.19 5.43
CA ASN A 379 21.97 13.01 6.30
C ASN A 379 20.82 11.98 6.22
N LEU A 380 19.86 12.14 5.32
CA LEU A 380 18.75 11.24 5.09
C LEU A 380 18.58 10.97 3.58
N PRO A 381 19.42 10.12 2.97
CA PRO A 381 19.41 9.90 1.54
C PRO A 381 18.16 9.15 1.07
N ALA A 382 17.73 9.42 -0.16
CA ALA A 382 16.74 8.65 -0.89
C ALA A 382 17.41 7.56 -1.74
N VAL A 383 16.62 6.68 -2.35
CA VAL A 383 17.11 5.64 -3.27
C VAL A 383 17.87 6.23 -4.45
N ARG A 384 17.45 7.39 -4.95
CA ARG A 384 18.10 8.07 -6.07
C ARG A 384 19.53 8.50 -5.75
N ASP A 385 19.80 8.85 -4.48
CA ASP A 385 21.09 9.33 -4.04
C ASP A 385 22.13 8.20 -3.88
N LEU A 386 21.67 6.93 -3.79
CA LEU A 386 22.53 5.75 -3.69
C LEU A 386 22.96 5.18 -5.05
N ARG A 387 22.40 5.67 -6.14
CA ARG A 387 22.64 5.18 -7.51
C ARG A 387 23.72 5.99 -8.26
N ASN A 388 24.29 7.00 -7.59
CA ASN A 388 25.36 7.85 -8.15
C ASN A 388 26.73 7.48 -7.61
#